data_fcdb344ed2dce0dcb925440e46a10369
#
_entry.id   fcdb344ed2dce0dcb925440e46a10369
#
_cell.length_a   1.000
_cell.length_b   1.000
_cell.length_c   1.000
_cell.angle_alpha   90.00
_cell.angle_beta   90.00
_cell.angle_gamma   90.00
#
_symmetry.space_group_name_H-M   'P 1'
#
loop_
_entity.id
_entity.type
_entity.pdbx_description
1 polymer ?
#
loop_
_entity_poly.entity_id
_entity_poly.type
_entity_poly.pdbx_seq_one_letter_code
_entity_poly.pdbx_strand_id
1 'polypeptide(L)'
;MKGRSANRGLELKTRRNKKERGLYGGRLMSLPYELVVDILGQLSRLDLIALATVSKIYGPAAVCHNFRRWRYRKGSLEPYLYVLMHMDADPRPRWFVLHPVQRRLKPVHSVLYPAPVAGSCFVGTGRGIYTIGGLINGKPTSEVTFFDCINHKVYHVPPMKMARSGASASLVDDKIYVFGGAWDDGGADSSNWTEVLDIETGTWELLSVSTPKMPLKIQQSVVILEKKVYVVDEDGQHFSFTPSKGMLFLRYGTNKESNPKDLNDWVIFETLFCRGTGGRILWRFPCEPDWKEVKGLGELGCDDIIKLCIYSDESIAIFWKPKARPQELWCAEISMTRQKEAGEAWEVLGYIEWSGAVLSHSDGLNLLHAASIYA
;
A
#
# COMPACT_ATOMS: atom_id res chain seq x y z
N MET A 1 -36.59 -30.88 0.33
CA MET A 1 -35.35 -31.42 0.92
C MET A 1 -34.52 -30.27 1.46
N LYS A 2 -34.38 -30.16 2.77
CA LYS A 2 -33.71 -29.06 3.47
C LYS A 2 -32.22 -29.36 3.60
N GLY A 3 -31.36 -28.61 2.92
CA GLY A 3 -29.91 -28.65 3.11
C GLY A 3 -29.50 -27.75 4.27
N ARG A 4 -29.05 -28.35 5.37
CA ARG A 4 -28.47 -27.64 6.52
C ARG A 4 -27.05 -27.21 6.19
N SER A 5 -26.80 -25.91 6.13
CA SER A 5 -25.46 -25.33 6.18
C SER A 5 -24.87 -25.59 7.56
N ALA A 6 -23.77 -26.32 7.60
CA ALA A 6 -23.05 -26.63 8.83
C ALA A 6 -22.17 -25.44 9.23
N ASN A 7 -22.61 -24.71 10.22
CA ASN A 7 -21.83 -23.73 10.94
C ASN A 7 -20.77 -24.49 11.76
N ARG A 8 -19.54 -24.65 11.23
CA ARG A 8 -18.40 -25.14 12.01
C ARG A 8 -17.84 -23.99 12.85
N GLY A 9 -18.49 -23.75 13.99
CA GLY A 9 -17.90 -22.99 15.07
C GLY A 9 -16.61 -23.66 15.54
N LEU A 10 -15.56 -22.85 15.78
CA LEU A 10 -14.37 -23.29 16.47
C LEU A 10 -14.76 -23.73 17.89
N GLU A 11 -15.12 -24.98 18.05
CA GLU A 11 -15.16 -25.64 19.38
C GLU A 11 -13.70 -25.89 19.80
N LEU A 12 -13.16 -24.99 20.59
CA LEU A 12 -12.00 -25.28 21.42
C LEU A 12 -12.42 -26.38 22.42
N LYS A 13 -12.17 -27.65 22.06
CA LYS A 13 -12.33 -28.79 23.00
C LYS A 13 -11.34 -28.59 24.15
N THR A 14 -11.79 -27.99 25.22
CA THR A 14 -11.10 -27.97 26.51
C THR A 14 -11.09 -29.40 27.06
N ARG A 15 -10.05 -30.18 26.73
CA ARG A 15 -9.70 -31.34 27.51
C ARG A 15 -9.24 -30.85 28.89
N ARG A 16 -10.11 -30.99 29.87
CA ARG A 16 -9.80 -30.86 31.31
C ARG A 16 -8.72 -31.86 31.69
N ASN A 17 -7.45 -31.49 31.59
CA ASN A 17 -6.41 -32.15 32.35
C ASN A 17 -6.36 -31.54 33.76
N LYS A 18 -6.90 -32.29 34.70
CA LYS A 18 -7.01 -31.99 36.13
C LYS A 18 -5.69 -32.27 36.86
N LYS A 19 -4.56 -31.68 36.42
CA LYS A 19 -3.29 -31.67 37.15
C LYS A 19 -2.29 -30.67 36.57
N GLU A 20 -2.54 -29.42 36.85
CA GLU A 20 -1.51 -28.34 36.91
C GLU A 20 -2.21 -27.08 37.39
N ARG A 21 -2.62 -27.09 38.67
CA ARG A 21 -2.88 -25.83 39.40
C ARG A 21 -1.53 -25.29 39.84
N GLY A 22 -0.81 -24.68 38.89
CA GLY A 22 0.39 -23.90 39.11
C GLY A 22 0.11 -22.44 38.78
N LEU A 23 -0.06 -21.67 39.75
CA LEU A 23 0.17 -20.24 40.12
C LEU A 23 0.19 -19.11 39.08
N TYR A 24 -0.19 -19.27 37.80
CA TYR A 24 -0.29 -18.18 36.81
C TYR A 24 -1.56 -18.27 35.96
N GLY A 25 -2.68 -18.54 36.57
CA GLY A 25 -4.00 -18.35 35.94
C GLY A 25 -4.36 -16.87 36.02
N GLY A 26 -3.89 -16.04 35.08
CA GLY A 26 -4.20 -14.62 35.06
C GLY A 26 -5.72 -14.39 35.04
N ARG A 27 -6.16 -13.32 35.73
CA ARG A 27 -7.57 -12.91 35.85
C ARG A 27 -8.32 -12.82 34.50
N LEU A 28 -7.60 -12.66 33.39
CA LEU A 28 -8.17 -12.62 32.05
C LEU A 28 -8.87 -13.93 31.64
N MET A 29 -8.37 -15.08 32.11
CA MET A 29 -8.97 -16.41 31.83
C MET A 29 -10.26 -16.70 32.59
N SER A 30 -10.58 -15.88 33.58
CA SER A 30 -11.84 -15.99 34.32
C SER A 30 -12.97 -15.16 33.73
N LEU A 31 -12.67 -14.30 32.71
CA LEU A 31 -13.66 -13.50 32.02
C LEU A 31 -14.44 -14.31 30.99
N PRO A 32 -15.69 -13.93 30.67
CA PRO A 32 -16.40 -14.42 29.52
C PRO A 32 -15.61 -14.22 28.23
N TYR A 33 -15.74 -15.16 27.28
CA TYR A 33 -14.97 -15.15 26.03
C TYR A 33 -15.13 -13.83 25.24
N GLU A 34 -16.33 -13.30 25.20
CA GLU A 34 -16.67 -12.05 24.53
C GLU A 34 -15.88 -10.87 25.09
N LEU A 35 -15.75 -10.79 26.41
CA LEU A 35 -14.96 -9.74 27.07
C LEU A 35 -13.47 -9.91 26.80
N VAL A 36 -12.97 -11.14 26.75
CA VAL A 36 -11.57 -11.40 26.38
C VAL A 36 -11.29 -10.91 24.95
N VAL A 37 -12.18 -11.20 24.01
CA VAL A 37 -12.06 -10.75 22.61
C VAL A 37 -12.10 -9.23 22.52
N ASP A 38 -12.99 -8.57 23.26
CA ASP A 38 -13.09 -7.11 23.30
C ASP A 38 -11.81 -6.46 23.87
N ILE A 39 -11.26 -7.01 24.95
CA ILE A 39 -10.00 -6.53 25.56
C ILE A 39 -8.84 -6.72 24.58
N LEU A 40 -8.68 -7.92 24.02
CA LEU A 40 -7.61 -8.20 23.04
C LEU A 40 -7.73 -7.31 21.81
N GLY A 41 -8.93 -7.00 21.39
CA GLY A 41 -9.18 -6.15 20.23
C GLY A 41 -8.77 -4.69 20.39
N GLN A 42 -8.65 -4.21 21.61
CA GLN A 42 -8.19 -2.85 21.93
C GLN A 42 -6.65 -2.77 22.08
N LEU A 43 -5.97 -3.91 22.15
CA LEU A 43 -4.52 -3.93 22.25
C LEU A 43 -3.86 -3.56 20.91
N SER A 44 -2.71 -2.89 20.99
CA SER A 44 -1.89 -2.66 19.82
C SER A 44 -1.40 -3.99 19.22
N ARG A 45 -1.01 -4.00 17.96
CA ARG A 45 -0.39 -5.19 17.35
C ARG A 45 0.87 -5.61 18.11
N LEU A 46 1.66 -4.65 18.61
CA LEU A 46 2.87 -4.95 19.39
C LEU A 46 2.52 -5.64 20.71
N ASP A 47 1.47 -5.18 21.40
CA ASP A 47 1.01 -5.80 22.64
C ASP A 47 0.47 -7.21 22.40
N LEU A 48 -0.26 -7.41 21.29
CA LEU A 48 -0.73 -8.73 20.88
C LEU A 48 0.43 -9.69 20.60
N ILE A 49 1.49 -9.22 19.92
CA ILE A 49 2.70 -10.01 19.67
C ILE A 49 3.40 -10.33 21.02
N ALA A 50 3.57 -9.33 21.88
CA ALA A 50 4.15 -9.53 23.20
C ALA A 50 3.33 -10.54 24.02
N LEU A 51 2.01 -10.42 24.03
CA LEU A 51 1.11 -11.36 24.69
C LEU A 51 1.22 -12.78 24.09
N ALA A 52 1.38 -12.90 22.77
CA ALA A 52 1.57 -14.16 22.09
C ALA A 52 2.89 -14.85 22.45
N THR A 53 3.93 -14.11 22.79
CA THR A 53 5.22 -14.67 23.23
C THR A 53 5.15 -15.25 24.65
N VAL A 54 4.32 -14.68 25.52
CA VAL A 54 4.20 -15.10 26.92
C VAL A 54 3.04 -16.08 27.17
N SER A 55 2.13 -16.22 26.22
CA SER A 55 0.95 -17.07 26.35
C SER A 55 0.61 -17.83 25.07
N LYS A 56 0.78 -19.15 25.09
CA LYS A 56 0.39 -20.05 23.99
C LYS A 56 -1.12 -20.02 23.68
N ILE A 57 -1.93 -19.52 24.58
CA ILE A 57 -3.39 -19.45 24.41
C ILE A 57 -3.77 -18.27 23.48
N TYR A 58 -3.08 -17.13 23.63
CA TYR A 58 -3.39 -15.91 22.86
C TYR A 58 -2.59 -15.78 21.55
N GLY A 59 -1.49 -16.56 21.39
CA GLY A 59 -0.70 -16.56 20.16
C GLY A 59 -1.52 -16.79 18.89
N PRO A 60 -2.39 -17.82 18.82
CA PRO A 60 -3.24 -18.02 17.67
C PRO A 60 -4.22 -16.88 17.40
N ALA A 61 -4.67 -16.15 18.44
CA ALA A 61 -5.59 -15.03 18.28
C ALA A 61 -4.95 -13.86 17.55
N ALA A 62 -3.67 -13.56 17.81
CA ALA A 62 -2.93 -12.45 17.20
C ALA A 62 -2.83 -12.56 15.66
N VAL A 63 -2.87 -13.78 15.11
CA VAL A 63 -2.77 -14.06 13.67
C VAL A 63 -4.07 -14.58 13.05
N CYS A 64 -5.14 -14.70 13.85
CA CYS A 64 -6.42 -15.25 13.40
C CYS A 64 -7.15 -14.27 12.48
N HIS A 65 -7.53 -14.72 11.27
CA HIS A 65 -8.28 -13.93 10.31
C HIS A 65 -9.61 -13.38 10.87
N ASN A 66 -10.35 -14.19 11.61
CA ASN A 66 -11.64 -13.78 12.19
C ASN A 66 -11.45 -12.66 13.24
N PHE A 67 -10.41 -12.73 14.05
CA PHE A 67 -10.08 -11.70 15.03
C PHE A 67 -9.66 -10.40 14.36
N ARG A 68 -8.83 -10.47 13.29
CA ARG A 68 -8.48 -9.31 12.49
C ARG A 68 -9.71 -8.66 11.84
N ARG A 69 -10.62 -9.46 11.26
CA ARG A 69 -11.89 -8.97 10.69
C ARG A 69 -12.76 -8.29 11.74
N TRP A 70 -12.75 -8.79 12.98
CA TRP A 70 -13.43 -8.16 14.10
C TRP A 70 -12.79 -6.82 14.46
N ARG A 71 -11.45 -6.73 14.57
CA ARG A 71 -10.71 -5.48 14.80
C ARG A 71 -10.99 -4.45 13.69
N TYR A 72 -11.02 -4.87 12.45
CA TYR A 72 -11.39 -4.02 11.32
C TYR A 72 -12.77 -3.38 11.51
N ARG A 73 -13.79 -4.18 11.87
CA ARG A 73 -15.14 -3.69 12.13
C ARG A 73 -15.24 -2.73 13.31
N LYS A 74 -14.35 -2.83 14.26
CA LYS A 74 -14.26 -1.95 15.45
C LYS A 74 -13.38 -0.72 15.20
N GLY A 75 -12.75 -0.59 14.03
CA GLY A 75 -11.82 0.50 13.72
C GLY A 75 -10.54 0.47 14.57
N SER A 76 -10.14 -0.71 15.06
CA SER A 76 -8.97 -0.88 15.94
C SER A 76 -7.74 -1.46 15.24
N LEU A 77 -7.73 -1.50 13.91
CA LEU A 77 -6.53 -1.82 13.14
C LEU A 77 -5.62 -0.60 13.08
N GLU A 78 -4.32 -0.85 13.20
CA GLU A 78 -3.29 0.18 13.15
C GLU A 78 -2.56 0.16 11.80
N PRO A 79 -2.18 1.33 11.24
CA PRO A 79 -1.38 1.37 10.02
C PRO A 79 0.07 0.99 10.32
N TYR A 80 0.62 0.09 9.52
CA TYR A 80 2.02 -0.31 9.52
C TYR A 80 2.63 -0.02 8.17
N LEU A 81 3.62 0.86 8.14
CA LEU A 81 4.29 1.27 6.91
C LEU A 81 5.37 0.26 6.54
N TYR A 82 5.15 -0.44 5.43
CA TYR A 82 6.11 -1.33 4.81
C TYR A 82 6.86 -0.62 3.70
N VAL A 83 8.19 -0.77 3.70
CA VAL A 83 9.08 -0.12 2.76
C VAL A 83 9.95 -1.16 2.08
N LEU A 84 9.95 -1.19 0.75
CA LEU A 84 10.84 -2.01 -0.06
C LEU A 84 12.03 -1.17 -0.48
N MET A 85 13.23 -1.62 -0.14
CA MET A 85 14.46 -0.94 -0.46
C MET A 85 15.49 -1.87 -1.08
N HIS A 86 16.25 -1.34 -2.02
CA HIS A 86 17.50 -1.90 -2.51
C HIS A 86 18.66 -1.19 -1.80
N MET A 87 19.62 -1.96 -1.34
CA MET A 87 20.84 -1.46 -0.67
C MET A 87 22.05 -1.89 -1.50
N ASP A 88 23.02 -1.01 -1.73
CA ASP A 88 24.14 -1.30 -2.63
C ASP A 88 24.96 -2.53 -2.19
N ALA A 89 25.01 -2.80 -0.88
CA ALA A 89 25.68 -3.97 -0.33
C ALA A 89 24.94 -5.30 -0.58
N ASP A 90 23.63 -5.25 -0.92
CA ASP A 90 22.83 -6.44 -1.18
C ASP A 90 22.07 -6.28 -2.51
N PRO A 91 22.37 -7.09 -3.50
CA PRO A 91 21.73 -6.97 -4.82
C PRO A 91 20.22 -7.26 -4.80
N ARG A 92 19.69 -7.77 -3.69
CA ARG A 92 18.28 -8.12 -3.56
C ARG A 92 17.51 -7.09 -2.73
N PRO A 93 16.42 -6.51 -3.25
CA PRO A 93 15.55 -5.67 -2.48
C PRO A 93 15.00 -6.40 -1.25
N ARG A 94 14.85 -5.67 -0.14
CA ARG A 94 14.32 -6.19 1.12
C ARG A 94 13.17 -5.34 1.63
N TRP A 95 12.22 -6.00 2.28
CA TRP A 95 11.17 -5.34 3.01
C TRP A 95 11.63 -4.90 4.40
N PHE A 96 11.21 -3.72 4.76
CA PHE A 96 11.34 -3.15 6.09
C PHE A 96 9.96 -2.73 6.58
N VAL A 97 9.78 -2.69 7.88
CA VAL A 97 8.58 -2.14 8.51
C VAL A 97 8.98 -0.99 9.44
N LEU A 98 8.27 0.12 9.37
CA LEU A 98 8.48 1.23 10.31
C LEU A 98 7.91 0.83 11.66
N HIS A 99 8.79 0.72 12.67
CA HIS A 99 8.38 0.37 14.02
C HIS A 99 7.58 1.55 14.64
N PRO A 100 6.30 1.36 15.03
CA PRO A 100 5.42 2.48 15.37
C PRO A 100 5.89 3.32 16.56
N VAL A 101 6.56 2.70 17.54
CA VAL A 101 7.07 3.38 18.74
C VAL A 101 8.49 3.91 18.55
N GLN A 102 9.40 3.05 18.04
CA GLN A 102 10.82 3.42 17.89
C GLN A 102 11.05 4.36 16.70
N ARG A 103 10.11 4.46 15.80
CA ARG A 103 10.21 5.25 14.56
C ARG A 103 11.49 4.91 13.77
N ARG A 104 11.81 3.60 13.68
CA ARG A 104 12.96 3.05 12.97
C ARG A 104 12.50 1.96 12.03
N LEU A 105 13.10 1.91 10.85
CA LEU A 105 12.89 0.83 9.90
C LEU A 105 13.57 -0.45 10.39
N LYS A 106 12.81 -1.51 10.55
CA LYS A 106 13.30 -2.83 10.94
C LYS A 106 13.19 -3.77 9.75
N PRO A 107 14.25 -4.53 9.42
CA PRO A 107 14.17 -5.48 8.34
C PRO A 107 13.16 -6.57 8.66
N VAL A 108 12.36 -6.93 7.65
CA VAL A 108 11.47 -8.07 7.73
C VAL A 108 12.29 -9.32 7.41
N HIS A 109 12.46 -10.18 8.40
CA HIS A 109 13.16 -11.45 8.23
C HIS A 109 12.26 -12.46 7.54
N SER A 110 12.28 -12.50 6.22
CA SER A 110 11.65 -13.56 5.44
C SER A 110 12.72 -14.31 4.67
N VAL A 111 12.83 -15.60 4.91
CA VAL A 111 13.94 -16.44 4.41
C VAL A 111 13.86 -16.68 2.89
N LEU A 112 12.71 -16.48 2.28
CA LEU A 112 12.44 -16.84 0.88
C LEU A 112 11.62 -15.76 0.17
N TYR A 113 12.17 -14.55 0.09
CA TYR A 113 11.54 -13.54 -0.73
C TYR A 113 12.17 -13.57 -2.13
N PRO A 114 11.45 -13.98 -3.19
CA PRO A 114 11.93 -13.70 -4.53
C PRO A 114 12.00 -12.18 -4.68
N ALA A 115 13.20 -11.68 -4.94
CA ALA A 115 13.40 -10.25 -5.09
C ALA A 115 12.46 -9.72 -6.17
N PRO A 116 11.72 -8.61 -5.92
CA PRO A 116 10.99 -7.95 -6.99
C PRO A 116 11.96 -7.60 -8.11
N VAL A 117 11.55 -7.87 -9.34
CA VAL A 117 12.36 -7.57 -10.50
C VAL A 117 12.10 -6.15 -11.00
N ALA A 118 13.05 -5.58 -11.74
CA ALA A 118 12.90 -4.25 -12.31
C ALA A 118 11.61 -4.18 -13.16
N GLY A 119 10.88 -3.07 -13.09
CA GLY A 119 9.64 -2.88 -13.82
C GLY A 119 8.42 -3.61 -13.24
N SER A 120 8.53 -4.22 -12.05
CA SER A 120 7.35 -4.71 -11.32
C SER A 120 6.51 -3.54 -10.80
N CYS A 121 5.19 -3.70 -10.79
CA CYS A 121 4.30 -2.81 -10.06
C CYS A 121 3.79 -3.45 -8.76
N PHE A 122 3.33 -2.60 -7.85
CA PHE A 122 2.95 -2.99 -6.50
C PHE A 122 1.55 -2.49 -6.17
N VAL A 123 0.76 -3.34 -5.51
CA VAL A 123 -0.57 -2.98 -5.02
C VAL A 123 -0.72 -3.41 -3.57
N GLY A 124 -0.93 -2.43 -2.70
CA GLY A 124 -1.29 -2.66 -1.30
C GLY A 124 -2.75 -3.09 -1.19
N THR A 125 -3.01 -4.07 -0.34
CA THR A 125 -4.34 -4.51 0.06
C THR A 125 -4.46 -4.42 1.58
N GLY A 126 -5.64 -4.64 2.11
CA GLY A 126 -5.81 -4.64 3.58
C GLY A 126 -4.92 -5.64 4.34
N ARG A 127 -4.29 -6.61 3.68
CA ARG A 127 -3.51 -7.67 4.33
C ARG A 127 -2.04 -7.72 3.92
N GLY A 128 -1.71 -7.24 2.73
CA GLY A 128 -0.36 -7.37 2.21
C GLY A 128 -0.21 -6.69 0.86
N ILE A 129 0.87 -7.01 0.17
CA ILE A 129 1.29 -6.31 -1.04
C ILE A 129 1.47 -7.32 -2.17
N TYR A 130 0.78 -7.08 -3.28
CA TYR A 130 1.00 -7.79 -4.54
C TYR A 130 2.17 -7.17 -5.27
N THR A 131 3.05 -8.04 -5.79
CA THR A 131 4.11 -7.69 -6.74
C THR A 131 3.76 -8.32 -8.07
N ILE A 132 3.64 -7.52 -9.11
CA ILE A 132 3.03 -7.91 -10.38
C ILE A 132 3.99 -7.64 -11.53
N GLY A 133 4.30 -8.66 -12.33
CA GLY A 133 5.11 -8.57 -13.52
C GLY A 133 6.56 -8.11 -13.27
N GLY A 134 7.15 -7.44 -14.23
CA GLY A 134 8.52 -6.95 -14.23
C GLY A 134 9.39 -7.66 -15.25
N LEU A 135 10.72 -7.52 -15.14
CA LEU A 135 11.70 -8.07 -16.09
C LEU A 135 12.51 -9.20 -15.44
N ILE A 136 12.41 -10.41 -15.99
CA ILE A 136 13.29 -11.53 -15.64
C ILE A 136 14.23 -11.77 -16.84
N ASN A 137 15.55 -11.66 -16.62
CA ASN A 137 16.56 -11.75 -17.68
C ASN A 137 16.27 -10.81 -18.86
N GLY A 138 15.82 -9.58 -18.57
CA GLY A 138 15.50 -8.57 -19.57
C GLY A 138 14.20 -8.80 -20.35
N LYS A 139 13.41 -9.81 -20.00
CA LYS A 139 12.11 -10.11 -20.63
C LYS A 139 10.97 -9.89 -19.65
N PRO A 140 9.82 -9.34 -20.09
CA PRO A 140 8.64 -9.21 -19.26
C PRO A 140 8.18 -10.57 -18.72
N THR A 141 7.64 -10.56 -17.52
CA THR A 141 7.06 -11.74 -16.89
C THR A 141 5.59 -11.55 -16.55
N SER A 142 4.84 -12.65 -16.53
CA SER A 142 3.47 -12.71 -16.04
C SER A 142 3.37 -13.10 -14.56
N GLU A 143 4.51 -13.32 -13.89
CA GLU A 143 4.53 -13.76 -12.50
C GLU A 143 3.91 -12.73 -11.57
N VAL A 144 3.20 -13.26 -10.55
CA VAL A 144 2.58 -12.48 -9.50
C VAL A 144 2.87 -13.13 -8.16
N THR A 145 3.29 -12.32 -7.20
CA THR A 145 3.49 -12.78 -5.82
C THR A 145 2.72 -11.90 -4.86
N PHE A 146 2.30 -12.48 -3.74
CA PHE A 146 1.65 -11.78 -2.65
C PHE A 146 2.50 -11.88 -1.38
N PHE A 147 2.94 -10.75 -0.86
CA PHE A 147 3.60 -10.63 0.42
C PHE A 147 2.58 -10.37 1.51
N ASP A 148 2.30 -11.37 2.34
CA ASP A 148 1.42 -11.26 3.50
C ASP A 148 2.15 -10.53 4.64
N CYS A 149 1.74 -9.30 4.90
CA CYS A 149 2.34 -8.44 5.92
C CYS A 149 1.96 -8.83 7.36
N ILE A 150 1.03 -9.77 7.56
CA ILE A 150 0.64 -10.25 8.88
C ILE A 150 1.58 -11.33 9.38
N ASN A 151 1.90 -12.29 8.51
CA ASN A 151 2.74 -13.44 8.84
C ASN A 151 4.13 -13.40 8.21
N HIS A 152 4.44 -12.34 7.43
CA HIS A 152 5.69 -12.13 6.69
C HIS A 152 6.05 -13.30 5.75
N LYS A 153 5.05 -13.86 5.08
CA LYS A 153 5.22 -14.93 4.10
C LYS A 153 4.91 -14.44 2.69
N VAL A 154 5.58 -15.04 1.73
CA VAL A 154 5.32 -14.81 0.31
C VAL A 154 4.55 -15.99 -0.25
N TYR A 155 3.53 -15.72 -1.03
CA TYR A 155 2.71 -16.68 -1.74
C TYR A 155 2.77 -16.41 -3.24
N HIS A 156 2.85 -17.46 -4.04
CA HIS A 156 2.65 -17.37 -5.48
C HIS A 156 1.15 -17.25 -5.77
N VAL A 157 0.83 -16.32 -6.63
CA VAL A 157 -0.52 -16.06 -7.13
C VAL A 157 -0.58 -16.60 -8.57
N PRO A 158 -1.72 -17.04 -9.08
CA PRO A 158 -1.83 -17.38 -10.49
C PRO A 158 -1.26 -16.27 -11.39
N PRO A 159 -0.48 -16.61 -12.41
CA PRO A 159 0.15 -15.61 -13.27
C PRO A 159 -0.88 -14.88 -14.12
N MET A 160 -0.54 -13.65 -14.54
CA MET A 160 -1.30 -12.91 -15.54
C MET A 160 -1.40 -13.67 -16.85
N LYS A 161 -2.38 -13.34 -17.67
CA LYS A 161 -2.50 -13.87 -19.04
C LYS A 161 -1.44 -13.30 -19.98
N MET A 162 -1.01 -12.04 -19.71
CA MET A 162 0.02 -11.36 -20.48
C MET A 162 1.25 -11.07 -19.62
N ALA A 163 2.44 -11.24 -20.19
CA ALA A 163 3.67 -10.78 -19.55
C ALA A 163 3.77 -9.26 -19.62
N ARG A 164 4.03 -8.62 -18.48
CA ARG A 164 4.04 -7.15 -18.36
C ARG A 164 5.27 -6.66 -17.60
N SER A 165 5.78 -5.50 -18.04
CA SER A 165 6.82 -4.75 -17.34
C SER A 165 6.55 -3.26 -17.47
N GLY A 166 6.69 -2.49 -16.38
CA GLY A 166 6.34 -1.07 -16.36
C GLY A 166 4.83 -0.83 -16.44
N ALA A 167 4.03 -1.80 -16.02
CA ALA A 167 2.59 -1.63 -15.81
C ALA A 167 2.32 -0.82 -14.56
N SER A 168 1.13 -0.26 -14.44
CA SER A 168 0.59 0.25 -13.19
C SER A 168 -0.64 -0.55 -12.77
N ALA A 169 -0.89 -0.64 -11.47
CA ALA A 169 -2.01 -1.41 -10.97
C ALA A 169 -2.73 -0.71 -9.82
N SER A 170 -4.03 -0.93 -9.73
CA SER A 170 -4.90 -0.34 -8.70
C SER A 170 -5.91 -1.35 -8.18
N LEU A 171 -6.16 -1.29 -6.87
CA LEU A 171 -7.19 -2.08 -6.20
C LEU A 171 -8.52 -1.31 -6.21
N VAL A 172 -9.55 -1.92 -6.78
CA VAL A 172 -10.92 -1.42 -6.70
C VAL A 172 -11.79 -2.55 -6.17
N ASP A 173 -12.40 -2.36 -5.02
CA ASP A 173 -13.05 -3.42 -4.26
C ASP A 173 -12.06 -4.58 -3.99
N ASP A 174 -12.42 -5.81 -4.29
CA ASP A 174 -11.55 -6.98 -4.16
C ASP A 174 -10.93 -7.41 -5.52
N LYS A 175 -10.75 -6.45 -6.44
CA LYS A 175 -10.18 -6.67 -7.77
C LYS A 175 -8.97 -5.77 -8.03
N ILE A 176 -7.91 -6.37 -8.56
CA ILE A 176 -6.72 -5.65 -8.98
C ILE A 176 -6.76 -5.45 -10.48
N TYR A 177 -6.81 -4.21 -10.92
CA TYR A 177 -6.75 -3.81 -12.32
C TYR A 177 -5.33 -3.44 -12.69
N VAL A 178 -4.77 -4.09 -13.73
CA VAL A 178 -3.41 -3.87 -14.22
C VAL A 178 -3.49 -3.21 -15.58
N PHE A 179 -2.82 -2.08 -15.75
CA PHE A 179 -2.88 -1.23 -16.94
C PHE A 179 -1.52 -1.15 -17.64
N GLY A 180 -1.50 -1.37 -18.96
CA GLY A 180 -0.31 -1.22 -19.80
C GLY A 180 0.79 -2.23 -19.52
N GLY A 181 2.02 -1.88 -19.89
CA GLY A 181 3.21 -2.71 -19.65
C GLY A 181 3.28 -4.00 -20.47
N ALA A 182 2.34 -4.24 -21.37
CA ALA A 182 2.43 -5.35 -22.31
C ALA A 182 3.51 -5.04 -23.36
N TRP A 183 4.39 -5.99 -23.60
CA TRP A 183 5.41 -5.87 -24.62
C TRP A 183 4.92 -6.61 -25.85
N ASP A 184 4.47 -5.88 -26.85
CA ASP A 184 4.15 -6.47 -28.14
C ASP A 184 4.83 -5.65 -29.24
N ASP A 185 5.60 -6.32 -30.08
CA ASP A 185 6.35 -5.72 -31.20
C ASP A 185 5.43 -5.24 -32.36
N GLY A 186 4.12 -5.43 -32.24
CA GLY A 186 3.16 -5.26 -33.33
C GLY A 186 2.12 -4.15 -33.21
N GLY A 187 2.17 -3.35 -32.17
CA GLY A 187 1.18 -2.28 -31.92
C GLY A 187 0.19 -2.67 -30.81
N ALA A 188 -0.05 -1.74 -29.92
CA ALA A 188 -0.93 -1.93 -28.76
C ALA A 188 -2.35 -2.31 -29.23
N ASP A 189 -2.65 -3.59 -29.27
CA ASP A 189 -4.01 -4.05 -29.37
C ASP A 189 -4.74 -3.71 -28.08
N SER A 190 -5.75 -2.87 -28.18
CA SER A 190 -6.56 -2.42 -27.06
C SER A 190 -7.22 -3.58 -26.28
N SER A 191 -7.35 -4.75 -26.89
CA SER A 191 -7.91 -5.94 -26.27
C SER A 191 -7.07 -6.51 -25.13
N ASN A 192 -5.75 -6.27 -25.14
CA ASN A 192 -4.79 -6.83 -24.18
C ASN A 192 -4.23 -5.78 -23.20
N TRP A 193 -4.71 -4.56 -23.24
CA TRP A 193 -4.13 -3.46 -22.50
C TRP A 193 -4.38 -3.55 -20.99
N THR A 194 -5.51 -4.09 -20.58
CA THR A 194 -5.89 -4.19 -19.16
C THR A 194 -6.23 -5.63 -18.81
N GLU A 195 -5.73 -6.07 -17.66
CA GLU A 195 -6.14 -7.32 -17.02
C GLU A 195 -6.70 -7.04 -15.63
N VAL A 196 -7.59 -7.91 -15.18
CA VAL A 196 -8.14 -7.85 -13.82
C VAL A 196 -7.95 -9.18 -13.11
N LEU A 197 -7.41 -9.11 -11.89
CA LEU A 197 -7.40 -10.21 -10.94
C LEU A 197 -8.57 -10.06 -9.98
N ASP A 198 -9.42 -11.06 -9.92
CA ASP A 198 -10.35 -11.23 -8.83
C ASP A 198 -9.63 -11.91 -7.66
N ILE A 199 -9.48 -11.19 -6.53
CA ILE A 199 -8.67 -11.68 -5.39
C ILE A 199 -9.36 -12.85 -4.70
N GLU A 200 -10.69 -12.90 -4.70
CA GLU A 200 -11.44 -13.95 -4.02
C GLU A 200 -11.32 -15.29 -4.76
N THR A 201 -11.44 -15.25 -6.09
CA THR A 201 -11.38 -16.46 -6.93
C THR A 201 -9.96 -16.81 -7.39
N GLY A 202 -9.04 -15.84 -7.35
CA GLY A 202 -7.67 -15.98 -7.87
C GLY A 202 -7.62 -16.05 -9.40
N THR A 203 -8.64 -15.57 -10.12
CA THR A 203 -8.72 -15.68 -11.58
C THR A 203 -8.40 -14.36 -12.27
N TRP A 204 -7.72 -14.45 -13.42
CA TRP A 204 -7.40 -13.32 -14.28
C TRP A 204 -8.31 -13.27 -15.51
N GLU A 205 -8.78 -12.06 -15.82
CA GLU A 205 -9.55 -11.78 -17.02
C GLU A 205 -8.92 -10.62 -17.81
N LEU A 206 -8.93 -10.71 -19.15
CA LEU A 206 -8.58 -9.61 -20.04
C LEU A 206 -9.80 -8.70 -20.17
N LEU A 207 -9.60 -7.40 -20.01
CA LEU A 207 -10.63 -6.42 -20.24
C LEU A 207 -10.42 -5.73 -21.59
N SER A 208 -11.40 -5.88 -22.46
CA SER A 208 -11.44 -5.13 -23.70
C SER A 208 -11.75 -3.67 -23.43
N VAL A 209 -10.86 -2.78 -23.83
CA VAL A 209 -10.99 -1.33 -23.67
C VAL A 209 -11.27 -0.72 -25.03
N SER A 210 -12.40 -0.05 -25.19
CA SER A 210 -12.89 0.49 -26.47
C SER A 210 -12.25 1.82 -26.86
N THR A 211 -10.92 1.92 -26.89
CA THR A 211 -10.23 3.13 -27.34
C THR A 211 -9.16 2.80 -28.38
N PRO A 212 -8.97 3.64 -29.41
CA PRO A 212 -8.19 3.29 -30.60
C PRO A 212 -6.66 3.29 -30.42
N LYS A 213 -6.12 3.88 -29.38
CA LYS A 213 -4.68 3.86 -29.05
C LYS A 213 -4.50 4.01 -27.55
N MET A 214 -4.03 2.96 -26.92
CA MET A 214 -3.72 2.96 -25.50
C MET A 214 -2.21 3.07 -25.31
N PRO A 215 -1.74 3.88 -24.33
CA PRO A 215 -0.33 4.03 -24.06
C PRO A 215 0.27 2.70 -23.57
N LEU A 216 1.46 2.35 -24.04
CA LEU A 216 2.15 1.11 -23.66
C LEU A 216 2.67 1.20 -22.23
N LYS A 217 3.12 2.38 -21.80
CA LYS A 217 3.66 2.60 -20.47
C LYS A 217 2.76 3.52 -19.67
N ILE A 218 2.44 3.08 -18.48
CA ILE A 218 1.67 3.83 -17.51
C ILE A 218 2.59 4.23 -16.37
N GLN A 219 2.72 5.52 -16.10
CA GLN A 219 3.52 5.99 -14.97
C GLN A 219 2.88 5.61 -13.65
N GLN A 220 1.57 5.84 -13.53
CA GLN A 220 0.86 5.58 -12.29
C GLN A 220 -0.64 5.42 -12.51
N SER A 221 -1.25 4.60 -11.67
CA SER A 221 -2.69 4.53 -11.49
C SER A 221 -3.05 4.67 -10.01
N VAL A 222 -4.16 5.35 -9.75
CA VAL A 222 -4.62 5.65 -8.40
C VAL A 222 -6.15 5.58 -8.37
N VAL A 223 -6.71 4.99 -7.32
CA VAL A 223 -8.17 4.94 -7.12
C VAL A 223 -8.65 6.22 -6.47
N ILE A 224 -9.67 6.84 -7.04
CA ILE A 224 -10.36 8.00 -6.47
C ILE A 224 -11.77 7.64 -6.03
N LEU A 225 -12.47 8.62 -5.45
CA LEU A 225 -13.86 8.48 -5.05
C LEU A 225 -14.70 7.82 -6.14
N GLU A 226 -15.73 7.09 -5.75
CA GLU A 226 -16.65 6.37 -6.64
C GLU A 226 -16.00 5.21 -7.42
N LYS A 227 -14.92 4.62 -6.89
CA LYS A 227 -14.22 3.47 -7.51
C LYS A 227 -13.67 3.77 -8.90
N LYS A 228 -13.38 5.02 -9.16
CA LYS A 228 -12.81 5.49 -10.41
C LYS A 228 -11.28 5.45 -10.31
N VAL A 229 -10.62 4.80 -11.26
CA VAL A 229 -9.17 4.78 -11.36
C VAL A 229 -8.70 5.94 -12.23
N TYR A 230 -7.78 6.69 -11.71
CA TYR A 230 -7.11 7.76 -12.42
C TYR A 230 -5.75 7.26 -12.89
N VAL A 231 -5.46 7.38 -14.18
CA VAL A 231 -4.29 6.81 -14.81
C VAL A 231 -3.52 7.91 -15.54
N VAL A 232 -2.20 7.88 -15.45
CA VAL A 232 -1.30 8.80 -16.15
C VAL A 232 -0.27 8.01 -16.94
N ASP A 233 -0.11 8.35 -18.21
CA ASP A 233 0.89 7.73 -19.07
C ASP A 233 2.26 8.42 -19.00
N GLU A 234 3.23 7.89 -19.76
CA GLU A 234 4.59 8.44 -19.83
C GLU A 234 4.68 9.84 -20.44
N ASP A 235 3.70 10.25 -21.22
CA ASP A 235 3.59 11.58 -21.82
C ASP A 235 2.84 12.58 -20.93
N GLY A 236 2.41 12.14 -19.72
CA GLY A 236 1.63 12.93 -18.80
C GLY A 236 0.18 13.10 -19.20
N GLN A 237 -0.35 12.28 -20.11
CA GLN A 237 -1.76 12.30 -20.47
C GLN A 237 -2.59 11.56 -19.41
N HIS A 238 -3.75 12.09 -19.16
CA HIS A 238 -4.62 11.64 -18.09
C HIS A 238 -5.82 10.86 -18.63
N PHE A 239 -6.09 9.74 -18.01
CA PHE A 239 -7.23 8.89 -18.30
C PHE A 239 -8.01 8.61 -17.02
N SER A 240 -9.29 8.36 -17.14
CA SER A 240 -10.06 7.77 -16.04
C SER A 240 -10.67 6.45 -16.49
N PHE A 241 -10.60 5.47 -15.61
CA PHE A 241 -11.21 4.17 -15.79
C PHE A 241 -12.23 3.93 -14.70
N THR A 242 -13.40 3.44 -15.10
CA THR A 242 -14.43 2.98 -14.18
C THR A 242 -14.83 1.56 -14.59
N PRO A 243 -14.79 0.57 -13.69
CA PRO A 243 -15.08 -0.82 -14.05
C PRO A 243 -16.37 -1.04 -14.82
N SER A 244 -17.40 -0.23 -14.53
CA SER A 244 -18.73 -0.31 -15.17
C SER A 244 -18.87 0.48 -16.46
N LYS A 245 -17.96 1.44 -16.75
CA LYS A 245 -18.08 2.39 -17.88
C LYS A 245 -16.90 2.32 -18.85
N GLY A 246 -15.84 1.60 -18.49
CA GLY A 246 -14.62 1.54 -19.27
C GLY A 246 -13.73 2.78 -19.15
N MET A 247 -12.95 3.07 -20.16
CA MET A 247 -11.91 4.10 -20.17
C MET A 247 -12.43 5.39 -20.80
N LEU A 248 -12.15 6.52 -20.16
CA LEU A 248 -12.43 7.87 -20.67
C LEU A 248 -11.12 8.69 -20.66
N PHE A 249 -10.79 9.28 -21.79
CA PHE A 249 -9.72 10.28 -21.87
C PHE A 249 -10.16 11.57 -21.18
N LEU A 250 -9.31 12.08 -20.30
CA LEU A 250 -9.50 13.37 -19.67
C LEU A 250 -8.61 14.37 -20.39
N ARG A 251 -9.22 15.20 -21.24
CA ARG A 251 -8.50 16.36 -21.82
C ARG A 251 -8.44 17.47 -20.78
N TYR A 252 -7.34 17.51 -20.04
CA TYR A 252 -6.97 18.72 -19.31
C TYR A 252 -6.04 19.54 -20.19
N GLY A 253 -6.33 20.85 -20.32
CA GLY A 253 -5.38 21.79 -20.90
C GLY A 253 -4.11 21.76 -20.04
N THR A 254 -3.04 21.24 -20.60
CA THR A 254 -1.74 21.20 -19.92
C THR A 254 -1.15 22.59 -19.92
N ASN A 255 -1.33 23.36 -18.87
CA ASN A 255 -0.42 24.46 -18.56
C ASN A 255 0.93 23.83 -18.21
N LYS A 256 1.89 23.92 -19.12
CA LYS A 256 3.23 23.29 -19.00
C LYS A 256 4.03 23.73 -17.76
N GLU A 257 3.62 24.81 -17.10
CA GLU A 257 4.32 25.37 -15.93
C GLU A 257 3.96 24.74 -14.59
N SER A 258 2.84 24.03 -14.49
CA SER A 258 2.36 23.45 -13.23
C SER A 258 2.47 21.93 -13.14
N ASN A 259 2.97 21.26 -14.18
CA ASN A 259 3.14 19.80 -14.11
C ASN A 259 4.38 19.47 -13.27
N PRO A 260 4.22 18.69 -12.20
CA PRO A 260 5.37 18.14 -11.50
C PRO A 260 6.20 17.32 -12.49
N LYS A 261 7.51 17.52 -12.50
CA LYS A 261 8.43 16.81 -13.40
C LYS A 261 8.44 15.29 -13.16
N ASP A 262 7.85 14.85 -12.05
CA ASP A 262 7.89 13.48 -11.58
C ASP A 262 6.51 13.09 -11.03
N LEU A 263 5.70 12.49 -11.87
CA LEU A 263 4.32 12.06 -11.53
C LEU A 263 4.29 10.71 -10.78
N ASN A 264 5.43 10.24 -10.26
CA ASN A 264 5.58 8.85 -9.82
C ASN A 264 5.00 8.52 -8.45
N ASP A 265 4.55 9.49 -7.66
CA ASP A 265 4.01 9.20 -6.33
C ASP A 265 2.78 10.05 -6.08
N TRP A 266 1.64 9.53 -6.49
CA TRP A 266 0.37 10.14 -6.18
C TRP A 266 -0.31 9.37 -5.07
N VAL A 267 -0.87 10.10 -4.13
CA VAL A 267 -1.72 9.53 -3.08
C VAL A 267 -3.02 10.32 -3.01
N ILE A 268 -4.06 9.70 -2.50
CA ILE A 268 -5.40 10.25 -2.47
C ILE A 268 -5.98 10.24 -1.07
N PHE A 269 -6.46 11.43 -0.70
CA PHE A 269 -7.45 11.67 0.34
C PHE A 269 -8.55 12.56 -0.23
N GLU A 270 -9.42 12.01 -1.09
CA GLU A 270 -10.40 12.80 -1.86
C GLU A 270 -9.76 13.88 -2.77
N THR A 271 -8.47 14.15 -2.60
CA THR A 271 -7.62 15.03 -3.41
C THR A 271 -6.38 14.26 -3.84
N LEU A 272 -5.81 14.64 -4.98
CA LEU A 272 -4.55 14.11 -5.46
C LEU A 272 -3.40 14.86 -4.80
N PHE A 273 -2.43 14.14 -4.27
CA PHE A 273 -1.17 14.68 -3.79
C PHE A 273 -0.01 14.10 -4.59
N CYS A 274 1.01 14.90 -4.84
CA CYS A 274 2.24 14.46 -5.49
C CYS A 274 3.46 15.20 -4.97
N ARG A 275 4.64 14.71 -5.35
CA ARG A 275 5.91 15.39 -5.08
C ARG A 275 6.08 16.59 -5.99
N GLY A 276 6.46 17.72 -5.42
CA GLY A 276 6.96 18.89 -6.13
C GLY A 276 8.48 19.01 -6.02
N THR A 277 9.07 19.91 -6.79
CA THR A 277 10.49 20.24 -6.69
C THR A 277 10.79 20.98 -5.38
N GLY A 278 11.99 20.80 -4.81
CA GLY A 278 12.43 21.53 -3.61
C GLY A 278 11.70 21.06 -2.35
N GLY A 279 11.37 19.77 -2.23
CA GLY A 279 10.73 19.21 -1.05
C GLY A 279 9.26 19.57 -0.85
N ARG A 280 8.65 20.22 -1.84
CA ARG A 280 7.25 20.62 -1.76
C ARG A 280 6.32 19.44 -1.97
N ILE A 281 5.16 19.49 -1.33
CA ILE A 281 4.03 18.60 -1.59
C ILE A 281 2.99 19.42 -2.34
N LEU A 282 2.55 18.91 -3.47
CA LEU A 282 1.53 19.53 -4.30
C LEU A 282 0.22 18.77 -4.17
N TRP A 283 -0.89 19.49 -4.33
CA TRP A 283 -2.22 18.91 -4.31
C TRP A 283 -3.13 19.52 -5.36
N ARG A 284 -4.16 18.77 -5.79
CA ARG A 284 -5.25 19.29 -6.62
C ARG A 284 -6.51 18.41 -6.46
N PHE A 285 -7.66 18.96 -6.83
CA PHE A 285 -8.81 18.10 -7.07
C PHE A 285 -8.65 17.32 -8.39
N PRO A 286 -9.21 16.11 -8.49
CA PRO A 286 -9.13 15.32 -9.73
C PRO A 286 -9.70 16.01 -10.98
N CYS A 287 -10.64 16.96 -10.79
CA CYS A 287 -11.27 17.73 -11.85
C CYS A 287 -10.56 19.06 -12.18
N GLU A 288 -9.58 19.48 -11.38
CA GLU A 288 -8.82 20.71 -11.60
C GLU A 288 -7.53 20.41 -12.38
N PRO A 289 -7.11 21.29 -13.31
CA PRO A 289 -5.86 21.12 -14.05
C PRO A 289 -4.62 21.50 -13.25
N ASP A 290 -4.75 22.47 -12.33
CA ASP A 290 -3.61 23.12 -11.70
C ASP A 290 -3.25 22.50 -10.35
N TRP A 291 -1.95 22.30 -10.15
CA TRP A 291 -1.39 21.88 -8.88
C TRP A 291 -1.19 23.10 -7.97
N LYS A 292 -1.53 22.96 -6.73
CA LYS A 292 -1.36 23.94 -5.64
C LYS A 292 -0.41 23.38 -4.60
N GLU A 293 0.29 24.22 -3.87
CA GLU A 293 1.20 23.79 -2.80
C GLU A 293 0.44 23.57 -1.49
N VAL A 294 0.81 22.50 -0.77
CA VAL A 294 0.35 22.26 0.61
C VAL A 294 1.06 23.28 1.51
N LYS A 295 0.30 24.05 2.27
CA LYS A 295 0.81 25.05 3.20
C LYS A 295 1.15 24.42 4.57
N GLY A 296 1.94 25.12 5.39
CA GLY A 296 2.26 24.74 6.77
C GLY A 296 3.47 23.79 6.93
N LEU A 297 4.19 23.45 5.86
CA LEU A 297 5.29 22.49 5.90
C LEU A 297 6.70 23.12 5.89
N GLY A 298 6.81 24.43 6.17
CA GLY A 298 8.10 25.15 6.11
C GLY A 298 9.18 24.62 7.05
N GLU A 299 8.81 23.95 8.12
CA GLU A 299 9.75 23.37 9.10
C GLU A 299 10.28 21.98 8.71
N LEU A 300 9.78 21.40 7.63
CA LEU A 300 10.13 20.03 7.24
C LEU A 300 11.62 19.86 6.91
N GLY A 301 12.28 20.92 6.42
CA GLY A 301 13.69 20.90 6.09
C GLY A 301 14.06 19.87 5.00
N CYS A 302 13.11 19.52 4.16
CA CYS A 302 13.24 18.54 3.11
C CYS A 302 13.63 19.23 1.81
N ASP A 303 14.77 18.85 1.22
CA ASP A 303 15.22 19.41 -0.06
C ASP A 303 14.61 18.69 -1.26
N ASP A 304 14.41 17.38 -1.15
CA ASP A 304 13.84 16.55 -2.20
C ASP A 304 13.15 15.31 -1.61
N ILE A 305 11.89 15.11 -1.96
CA ILE A 305 11.12 13.94 -1.52
C ILE A 305 11.44 12.78 -2.46
N ILE A 306 11.95 11.68 -1.91
CA ILE A 306 12.24 10.46 -2.66
C ILE A 306 10.95 9.65 -2.89
N LYS A 307 10.11 9.56 -1.86
CA LYS A 307 8.88 8.77 -1.89
C LYS A 307 7.79 9.44 -1.07
N LEU A 308 6.56 9.34 -1.57
CA LEU A 308 5.35 9.78 -0.90
C LEU A 308 4.33 8.63 -0.95
N CYS A 309 3.69 8.33 0.17
CA CYS A 309 2.69 7.27 0.26
C CYS A 309 1.63 7.59 1.32
N ILE A 310 0.49 6.92 1.25
CA ILE A 310 -0.52 6.97 2.31
C ILE A 310 0.04 6.28 3.55
N TYR A 311 -0.09 6.90 4.72
CA TYR A 311 0.24 6.29 6.00
C TYR A 311 -1.01 5.83 6.74
N SER A 312 -2.01 6.69 6.86
CA SER A 312 -3.30 6.39 7.48
C SER A 312 -4.44 7.03 6.66
N ASP A 313 -5.67 6.94 7.14
CA ASP A 313 -6.82 7.58 6.50
C ASP A 313 -6.75 9.12 6.54
N GLU A 314 -5.90 9.69 7.41
CA GLU A 314 -5.78 11.14 7.61
C GLU A 314 -4.35 11.66 7.40
N SER A 315 -3.36 10.79 7.15
CA SER A 315 -1.96 11.18 7.03
C SER A 315 -1.23 10.50 5.88
N ILE A 316 -0.24 11.21 5.36
CA ILE A 316 0.72 10.69 4.40
C ILE A 316 2.08 10.50 5.06
N ALA A 317 2.89 9.60 4.52
CA ALA A 317 4.30 9.50 4.85
C ALA A 317 5.14 9.95 3.66
N ILE A 318 6.19 10.72 3.96
CA ILE A 318 7.21 11.09 2.97
C ILE A 318 8.57 10.60 3.42
N PHE A 319 9.43 10.30 2.44
CA PHE A 319 10.82 9.91 2.66
C PHE A 319 11.76 10.82 1.90
N TRP A 320 12.89 11.18 2.54
CA TRP A 320 13.95 11.96 1.89
C TRP A 320 15.33 11.65 2.49
N LYS A 321 16.39 12.11 1.82
CA LYS A 321 17.75 12.11 2.34
C LYS A 321 18.19 13.56 2.53
N PRO A 322 18.50 14.00 3.77
CA PRO A 322 19.01 15.34 3.99
C PRO A 322 20.37 15.51 3.32
N LYS A 323 20.61 16.62 2.64
CA LYS A 323 21.93 16.92 2.02
C LYS A 323 23.08 16.90 3.01
N ALA A 324 22.84 17.37 4.23
CA ALA A 324 23.83 17.38 5.30
C ALA A 324 24.16 15.96 5.84
N ARG A 325 23.29 14.98 5.62
CA ARG A 325 23.41 13.60 6.13
C ARG A 325 22.92 12.60 5.09
N PRO A 326 23.60 12.47 3.95
CA PRO A 326 23.15 11.65 2.82
C PRO A 326 23.07 10.15 3.14
N GLN A 327 23.74 9.69 4.23
CA GLN A 327 23.68 8.32 4.73
C GLN A 327 22.44 8.04 5.60
N GLU A 328 21.63 9.04 5.90
CA GLU A 328 20.39 8.87 6.66
C GLU A 328 19.18 8.92 5.75
N LEU A 329 18.28 7.95 5.93
CA LEU A 329 16.94 8.05 5.39
C LEU A 329 16.02 8.64 6.46
N TRP A 330 15.37 9.72 6.12
CA TRP A 330 14.40 10.39 6.96
C TRP A 330 12.98 10.09 6.49
N CYS A 331 12.06 10.13 7.43
CA CYS A 331 10.63 10.01 7.18
C CYS A 331 9.88 11.06 8.01
N ALA A 332 8.79 11.56 7.47
CA ALA A 332 7.79 12.32 8.23
C ALA A 332 6.40 11.75 8.00
N GLU A 333 5.60 11.82 9.05
CA GLU A 333 4.15 11.63 9.02
C GLU A 333 3.51 13.02 9.01
N ILE A 334 2.62 13.27 8.04
CA ILE A 334 2.01 14.57 7.82
C ILE A 334 0.51 14.35 7.69
N SER A 335 -0.25 14.93 8.64
CA SER A 335 -1.71 15.00 8.53
C SER A 335 -2.13 16.16 7.62
N MET A 336 -3.24 15.97 6.91
CA MET A 336 -3.72 16.91 5.91
C MET A 336 -5.13 17.39 6.27
N THR A 337 -5.32 18.70 6.32
CA THR A 337 -6.62 19.32 6.55
C THR A 337 -6.97 20.24 5.40
N ARG A 338 -8.19 20.10 4.89
CA ARG A 338 -8.72 21.01 3.87
C ARG A 338 -9.52 22.10 4.56
N GLN A 339 -9.28 23.33 4.14
CA GLN A 339 -10.05 24.47 4.59
C GLN A 339 -10.45 25.37 3.44
N LYS A 340 -11.54 26.09 3.64
CA LYS A 340 -12.00 27.12 2.71
C LYS A 340 -12.59 28.26 3.52
N GLU A 341 -12.02 29.43 3.36
CA GLU A 341 -12.62 30.65 3.91
C GLU A 341 -13.75 31.14 2.97
N ALA A 342 -14.69 31.88 3.55
CA ALA A 342 -15.85 32.35 2.81
C ALA A 342 -15.41 33.27 1.65
N GLY A 343 -15.67 32.84 0.42
CA GLY A 343 -15.31 33.57 -0.80
C GLY A 343 -13.91 33.25 -1.35
N GLU A 344 -13.12 32.43 -0.69
CA GLU A 344 -11.77 32.05 -1.12
C GLU A 344 -11.70 30.69 -1.81
N ALA A 345 -10.54 30.40 -2.43
CA ALA A 345 -10.25 29.09 -3.00
C ALA A 345 -9.95 28.08 -1.90
N TRP A 346 -10.16 26.78 -2.19
CA TRP A 346 -9.74 25.71 -1.31
C TRP A 346 -8.23 25.71 -1.08
N GLU A 347 -7.83 25.50 0.16
CA GLU A 347 -6.45 25.32 0.61
C GLU A 347 -6.29 24.00 1.34
N VAL A 348 -5.08 23.44 1.30
CA VAL A 348 -4.68 22.28 2.10
C VAL A 348 -3.55 22.69 3.03
N LEU A 349 -3.75 22.46 4.32
CA LEU A 349 -2.75 22.61 5.35
C LEU A 349 -2.19 21.24 5.73
N GLY A 350 -0.87 21.16 5.80
CA GLY A 350 -0.15 20.00 6.33
C GLY A 350 0.38 20.28 7.72
N TYR A 351 0.25 19.31 8.60
CA TYR A 351 0.79 19.35 9.96
C TYR A 351 1.76 18.19 10.13
N ILE A 352 2.98 18.50 10.57
CA ILE A 352 4.02 17.50 10.81
C ILE A 352 3.76 16.83 12.14
N GLU A 353 3.17 15.64 12.13
CA GLU A 353 2.92 14.84 13.33
C GLU A 353 4.22 14.31 13.92
N TRP A 354 5.14 13.91 13.05
CA TRP A 354 6.43 13.41 13.40
C TRP A 354 7.41 13.51 12.21
N SER A 355 8.68 13.72 12.52
CA SER A 355 9.77 13.75 11.53
C SER A 355 11.08 13.26 12.17
N GLY A 356 11.85 12.47 11.45
CA GLY A 356 13.15 12.02 11.93
C GLY A 356 13.85 10.97 11.06
N ALA A 357 15.11 10.66 11.43
CA ALA A 357 15.87 9.60 10.78
C ALA A 357 15.28 8.24 11.12
N VAL A 358 14.95 7.45 10.12
CA VAL A 358 14.38 6.09 10.27
C VAL A 358 15.38 4.98 10.00
N LEU A 359 16.41 5.28 9.22
CA LEU A 359 17.50 4.35 8.90
C LEU A 359 18.79 5.13 8.71
N SER A 360 19.90 4.61 9.26
CA SER A 360 21.26 5.09 8.96
C SER A 360 22.00 3.95 8.25
N HIS A 361 22.64 4.27 7.15
CA HIS A 361 23.31 3.28 6.31
C HIS A 361 24.59 3.86 5.69
N SER A 362 25.65 3.06 5.62
CA SER A 362 26.94 3.48 5.06
C SER A 362 26.97 3.49 3.53
N ASP A 363 26.13 2.67 2.91
CA ASP A 363 26.12 2.46 1.48
C ASP A 363 24.93 3.19 0.83
N GLY A 364 24.90 3.26 -0.49
CA GLY A 364 23.74 3.78 -1.21
C GLY A 364 22.49 2.94 -0.93
N LEU A 365 21.36 3.61 -0.84
CA LEU A 365 20.06 2.95 -0.76
C LEU A 365 19.10 3.57 -1.79
N ASN A 366 18.25 2.73 -2.37
CA ASN A 366 17.19 3.13 -3.27
C ASN A 366 15.85 2.61 -2.74
N LEU A 367 14.90 3.51 -2.48
CA LEU A 367 13.57 3.17 -2.03
C LEU A 367 12.71 2.88 -3.25
N LEU A 368 12.27 1.63 -3.36
CA LEU A 368 11.52 1.15 -4.51
C LEU A 368 10.00 1.31 -4.33
N HIS A 369 9.50 1.00 -3.14
CA HIS A 369 8.06 1.07 -2.84
C HIS A 369 7.82 1.31 -1.35
N ALA A 370 6.70 1.97 -1.05
CA ALA A 370 6.21 2.10 0.32
C ALA A 370 4.68 1.99 0.32
N ALA A 371 4.14 1.24 1.25
CA ALA A 371 2.70 1.07 1.42
C ALA A 371 2.33 0.85 2.88
N SER A 372 1.22 1.42 3.29
CA SER A 372 0.63 1.19 4.60
C SER A 372 -0.34 0.02 4.55
N ILE A 373 -0.21 -0.87 5.53
CA ILE A 373 -1.05 -2.06 5.70
C ILE A 373 -1.67 -1.99 7.10
N TYR A 374 -2.97 -2.10 7.17
CA TYR A 374 -3.68 -2.10 8.45
C TYR A 374 -3.64 -3.49 9.10
N ALA A 375 -3.10 -3.58 10.31
CA ALA A 375 -2.88 -4.85 10.99
C ALA A 375 -3.32 -4.86 12.47
#